data_38f1cc65654ae61bd1f3397f32537de1
#
_entry.id   38f1cc65654ae61bd1f3397f32537de1
#
_cell.length_a   1.000
_cell.length_b   1.000
_cell.length_c   1.000
_cell.angle_alpha   90.00
_cell.angle_beta   90.00
_cell.angle_gamma   90.00
#
_symmetry.space_group_name_H-M   'P 1'
#
loop_
_entity.id
_entity.type
_entity.pdbx_description
1 polymer ?
#
loop_
_entity_poly.entity_id
_entity_poly.type
_entity_poly.pdbx_seq_one_letter_code
_entity_poly.pdbx_strand_id
1 'polypeptide(L)'
;MIVTVTLNPALDLTYQLDGSLSPGRTHRVRTVDERPGGKGINVARVLHQLGVAVVATGLLGGTQGEAIRTRLAELGLSERFVETGQDARRTVVVVGGGVSTGLWEPGPRLAGRHLDDLSHQMAHLISHARCVVFSGSLPPGLPSDAYRRLVALAAAAGVASILDADGDALTDALPAGPTLVKPNLDELGRAVGHDLSTLESTAAAATQLRLAGAGTVVVSRGALGLLAVTPVGTWLATPPRPIEGNPTGAGDACVAALARGLADGSPIDWPELLRDAVALSGAAVHRPVAGEVELEAYQRYRPQITLERMG
;
A
#
# COMPACT_ATOMS: atom_id res chain seq x y z
N MET A 1 -3.03 -18.08 2.28
CA MET A 1 -3.49 -16.89 1.51
C MET A 1 -3.00 -15.60 2.16
N ILE A 2 -3.04 -14.47 1.45
CA ILE A 2 -2.79 -13.13 1.99
C ILE A 2 -4.12 -12.41 2.14
N VAL A 3 -4.27 -11.61 3.21
CA VAL A 3 -5.44 -10.73 3.40
C VAL A 3 -4.98 -9.29 3.29
N THR A 4 -5.64 -8.47 2.46
CA THR A 4 -5.36 -7.03 2.38
C THR A 4 -6.53 -6.23 2.94
N VAL A 5 -6.24 -5.26 3.79
CA VAL A 5 -7.23 -4.45 4.49
C VAL A 5 -7.14 -3.00 4.01
N THR A 6 -8.28 -2.47 3.49
CA THR A 6 -8.42 -1.08 3.06
C THR A 6 -9.54 -0.43 3.86
N LEU A 7 -9.20 0.47 4.79
CA LEU A 7 -10.21 1.12 5.63
C LEU A 7 -10.93 2.28 4.93
N ASN A 8 -10.31 2.85 3.89
CA ASN A 8 -10.83 3.99 3.13
C ASN A 8 -10.68 3.78 1.62
N PRO A 9 -11.34 2.72 1.06
CA PRO A 9 -11.30 2.43 -0.37
C PRO A 9 -11.86 3.58 -1.20
N ALA A 10 -11.51 3.62 -2.48
CA ALA A 10 -11.97 4.64 -3.39
C ALA A 10 -12.41 4.04 -4.73
N LEU A 11 -13.38 4.67 -5.39
CA LEU A 11 -13.56 4.51 -6.82
C LEU A 11 -12.61 5.49 -7.51
N ASP A 12 -11.56 4.95 -8.14
CA ASP A 12 -10.56 5.77 -8.84
C ASP A 12 -11.07 6.12 -10.24
N LEU A 13 -11.18 7.41 -10.54
CA LEU A 13 -11.63 7.96 -11.80
C LEU A 13 -10.47 8.63 -12.51
N THR A 14 -10.20 8.26 -13.76
CA THR A 14 -9.22 8.97 -14.59
C THR A 14 -9.94 9.69 -15.71
N TYR A 15 -9.86 11.02 -15.73
CA TYR A 15 -10.42 11.90 -16.76
C TYR A 15 -9.34 12.30 -17.75
N GLN A 16 -9.52 11.95 -19.03
CA GLN A 16 -8.62 12.37 -20.10
C GLN A 16 -9.15 13.63 -20.77
N LEU A 17 -8.30 14.66 -20.84
CA LEU A 17 -8.57 15.93 -21.54
C LEU A 17 -7.74 16.01 -22.82
N ASP A 18 -8.23 16.76 -23.82
CA ASP A 18 -7.46 17.04 -25.04
C ASP A 18 -6.34 18.09 -24.82
N GLY A 19 -6.40 18.86 -23.75
CA GLY A 19 -5.41 19.89 -23.39
C GLY A 19 -5.20 19.97 -21.89
N SER A 20 -4.38 20.91 -21.44
CA SER A 20 -4.07 21.10 -20.03
C SER A 20 -5.29 21.56 -19.23
N LEU A 21 -5.41 21.07 -17.99
CA LEU A 21 -6.39 21.57 -17.02
C LEU A 21 -6.06 23.03 -16.67
N SER A 22 -7.05 23.93 -16.82
CA SER A 22 -6.91 25.36 -16.53
C SER A 22 -8.00 25.81 -15.57
N PRO A 23 -7.66 26.45 -14.45
CA PRO A 23 -8.64 27.00 -13.51
C PRO A 23 -9.59 28.02 -14.19
N GLY A 24 -10.85 28.05 -13.77
CA GLY A 24 -11.85 29.02 -14.26
C GLY A 24 -12.40 28.72 -15.66
N ARG A 25 -12.08 27.55 -16.24
CA ARG A 25 -12.59 27.16 -17.58
C ARG A 25 -13.40 25.85 -17.48
N THR A 26 -14.34 25.70 -18.43
CA THR A 26 -15.02 24.41 -18.64
C THR A 26 -14.17 23.52 -19.53
N HIS A 27 -13.89 22.30 -19.09
CA HIS A 27 -13.19 21.29 -19.85
C HIS A 27 -14.14 20.16 -20.25
N ARG A 28 -14.00 19.65 -21.46
CA ARG A 28 -14.70 18.43 -21.89
C ARG A 28 -13.79 17.24 -21.68
N VAL A 29 -14.31 16.25 -20.98
CA VAL A 29 -13.63 14.97 -20.74
C VAL A 29 -13.82 14.11 -21.98
N ARG A 30 -12.72 13.57 -22.52
CA ARG A 30 -12.73 12.68 -23.68
C ARG A 30 -13.10 11.25 -23.30
N THR A 31 -12.47 10.74 -22.24
CA THR A 31 -12.73 9.42 -21.69
C THR A 31 -12.72 9.44 -20.17
N VAL A 32 -13.50 8.56 -19.58
CA VAL A 32 -13.50 8.30 -18.13
C VAL A 32 -13.19 6.84 -17.92
N ASP A 33 -12.12 6.55 -17.21
CA ASP A 33 -11.78 5.21 -16.75
C ASP A 33 -12.11 5.09 -15.26
N GLU A 34 -12.83 4.04 -14.88
CA GLU A 34 -13.21 3.75 -13.50
C GLU A 34 -12.55 2.47 -13.02
N ARG A 35 -11.94 2.50 -11.83
CA ARG A 35 -11.23 1.36 -11.26
C ARG A 35 -11.45 1.24 -9.76
N PRO A 36 -11.44 -0.01 -9.21
CA PRO A 36 -11.40 -0.20 -7.78
C PRO A 36 -10.04 0.27 -7.27
N GLY A 37 -10.05 1.15 -6.28
CA GLY A 37 -8.85 1.80 -5.74
C GLY A 37 -8.79 1.82 -4.22
N GLY A 38 -7.68 2.36 -3.74
CA GLY A 38 -7.23 2.31 -2.36
C GLY A 38 -6.04 1.36 -2.22
N LYS A 39 -5.05 1.76 -1.41
CA LYS A 39 -3.74 1.08 -1.34
C LYS A 39 -3.86 -0.44 -1.15
N GLY A 40 -4.65 -0.93 -0.18
CA GLY A 40 -4.80 -2.37 0.05
C GLY A 40 -5.48 -3.12 -1.10
N ILE A 41 -6.43 -2.48 -1.81
CA ILE A 41 -7.03 -3.04 -3.04
C ILE A 41 -5.97 -3.12 -4.14
N ASN A 42 -5.13 -2.10 -4.31
CA ASN A 42 -4.05 -2.13 -5.28
C ASN A 42 -3.04 -3.24 -4.99
N VAL A 43 -2.67 -3.44 -3.72
CA VAL A 43 -1.85 -4.58 -3.28
C VAL A 43 -2.51 -5.91 -3.65
N ALA A 44 -3.81 -6.06 -3.39
CA ALA A 44 -4.56 -7.27 -3.73
C ALA A 44 -4.54 -7.55 -5.24
N ARG A 45 -4.74 -6.51 -6.06
CA ARG A 45 -4.71 -6.63 -7.54
C ARG A 45 -3.33 -7.07 -8.04
N VAL A 46 -2.25 -6.50 -7.51
CA VAL A 46 -0.88 -6.94 -7.87
C VAL A 46 -0.64 -8.39 -7.45
N LEU A 47 -1.02 -8.77 -6.22
CA LEU A 47 -0.89 -10.16 -5.75
C LEU A 47 -1.70 -11.14 -6.63
N HIS A 48 -2.92 -10.77 -6.98
CA HIS A 48 -3.78 -11.56 -7.86
C HIS A 48 -3.16 -11.75 -9.25
N GLN A 49 -2.60 -10.68 -9.85
CA GLN A 49 -1.87 -10.75 -11.13
C GLN A 49 -0.64 -11.67 -11.05
N LEU A 50 -0.02 -11.78 -9.87
CA LEU A 50 1.09 -12.71 -9.61
C LEU A 50 0.64 -14.15 -9.30
N GLY A 51 -0.65 -14.45 -9.37
CA GLY A 51 -1.21 -15.77 -9.07
C GLY A 51 -1.22 -16.14 -7.59
N VAL A 52 -1.08 -15.14 -6.69
CA VAL A 52 -1.08 -15.35 -5.25
C VAL A 52 -2.51 -15.36 -4.71
N ALA A 53 -2.86 -16.38 -3.92
CA ALA A 53 -4.16 -16.43 -3.27
C ALA A 53 -4.33 -15.26 -2.29
N VAL A 54 -5.26 -14.34 -2.59
CA VAL A 54 -5.50 -13.10 -1.85
C VAL A 54 -6.99 -12.85 -1.65
N VAL A 55 -7.34 -12.25 -0.51
CA VAL A 55 -8.68 -11.74 -0.21
C VAL A 55 -8.55 -10.27 0.17
N ALA A 56 -9.28 -9.40 -0.55
CA ALA A 56 -9.41 -7.99 -0.19
C ALA A 56 -10.54 -7.80 0.82
N THR A 57 -10.29 -6.98 1.86
CA THR A 57 -11.29 -6.66 2.88
C THR A 57 -11.11 -5.23 3.38
N GLY A 58 -11.98 -4.81 4.29
CA GLY A 58 -12.00 -3.46 4.88
C GLY A 58 -13.42 -2.96 5.00
N LEU A 59 -13.60 -1.64 4.82
CA LEU A 59 -14.87 -0.96 4.98
C LEU A 59 -15.34 -0.41 3.64
N LEU A 60 -16.52 -0.81 3.16
CA LEU A 60 -17.01 -0.44 1.84
C LEU A 60 -18.53 -0.33 1.89
N GLY A 61 -19.13 0.57 1.11
CA GLY A 61 -20.57 0.68 1.02
C GLY A 61 -21.05 1.71 0.01
N GLY A 62 -22.36 1.80 -0.13
CA GLY A 62 -23.04 2.72 -1.02
C GLY A 62 -22.85 2.40 -2.51
N THR A 63 -23.30 3.32 -3.37
CA THR A 63 -23.28 3.14 -4.84
C THR A 63 -21.85 2.96 -5.37
N GLN A 64 -20.88 3.74 -4.88
CA GLN A 64 -19.47 3.61 -5.25
C GLN A 64 -18.88 2.29 -4.74
N GLY A 65 -19.33 1.82 -3.56
CA GLY A 65 -18.96 0.52 -3.03
C GLY A 65 -19.41 -0.63 -3.93
N GLU A 66 -20.64 -0.59 -4.41
CA GLU A 66 -21.16 -1.59 -5.37
C GLU A 66 -20.39 -1.57 -6.70
N ALA A 67 -20.05 -0.39 -7.21
CA ALA A 67 -19.21 -0.27 -8.39
C ALA A 67 -17.82 -0.91 -8.17
N ILE A 68 -17.20 -0.69 -7.00
CA ILE A 68 -15.93 -1.32 -6.63
C ILE A 68 -16.06 -2.85 -6.57
N ARG A 69 -17.12 -3.39 -5.90
CA ARG A 69 -17.38 -4.83 -5.83
C ARG A 69 -17.53 -5.45 -7.20
N THR A 70 -18.31 -4.82 -8.08
CA THR A 70 -18.51 -5.26 -9.47
C THR A 70 -17.17 -5.36 -10.21
N ARG A 71 -16.33 -4.33 -10.11
CA ARG A 71 -15.01 -4.33 -10.77
C ARG A 71 -14.06 -5.39 -10.19
N LEU A 72 -14.09 -5.62 -8.87
CA LEU A 72 -13.31 -6.69 -8.24
C LEU A 72 -13.77 -8.08 -8.71
N ALA A 73 -15.08 -8.28 -8.84
CA ALA A 73 -15.65 -9.52 -9.37
C ALA A 73 -15.28 -9.76 -10.85
N GLU A 74 -15.32 -8.71 -11.69
CA GLU A 74 -14.86 -8.76 -13.09
C GLU A 74 -13.38 -9.17 -13.20
N LEU A 75 -12.54 -8.77 -12.23
CA LEU A 75 -11.14 -9.16 -12.15
C LEU A 75 -10.95 -10.58 -11.56
N GLY A 76 -12.00 -11.24 -11.07
CA GLY A 76 -11.91 -12.54 -10.38
C GLY A 76 -11.25 -12.44 -9.00
N LEU A 77 -11.16 -11.23 -8.41
CA LEU A 77 -10.53 -11.02 -7.12
C LEU A 77 -11.53 -11.26 -5.99
N SER A 78 -11.21 -12.18 -5.08
CA SER A 78 -12.04 -12.47 -3.90
C SER A 78 -12.06 -11.27 -2.94
N GLU A 79 -13.26 -10.91 -2.46
CA GLU A 79 -13.44 -9.83 -1.49
C GLU A 79 -14.33 -10.24 -0.32
N ARG A 80 -14.15 -9.56 0.80
CA ARG A 80 -14.93 -9.69 2.04
C ARG A 80 -14.97 -8.34 2.76
N PHE A 81 -15.55 -7.31 2.11
CA PHE A 81 -15.71 -6.00 2.76
C PHE A 81 -16.91 -5.99 3.71
N VAL A 82 -16.74 -5.31 4.85
CA VAL A 82 -17.83 -4.97 5.76
C VAL A 82 -18.64 -3.83 5.14
N GLU A 83 -19.96 -4.02 5.08
CA GLU A 83 -20.89 -3.02 4.54
C GLU A 83 -21.07 -1.86 5.52
N THR A 84 -20.88 -0.63 5.03
CA THR A 84 -20.97 0.59 5.86
C THR A 84 -22.28 1.35 5.70
N GLY A 85 -23.02 1.10 4.63
CA GLY A 85 -24.19 1.88 4.23
C GLY A 85 -23.87 3.33 3.81
N GLN A 86 -22.58 3.69 3.71
CA GLN A 86 -22.11 5.02 3.28
C GLN A 86 -21.35 4.89 1.97
N ASP A 87 -21.51 5.86 1.08
CA ASP A 87 -20.80 5.87 -0.19
C ASP A 87 -19.27 5.90 0.02
N ALA A 88 -18.56 4.99 -0.63
CA ALA A 88 -17.11 5.05 -0.71
C ALA A 88 -16.68 6.35 -1.41
N ARG A 89 -15.49 6.83 -1.10
CA ARG A 89 -14.94 8.04 -1.72
C ARG A 89 -14.57 7.82 -3.19
N ARG A 90 -14.37 8.92 -3.91
CA ARG A 90 -13.77 8.92 -5.23
C ARG A 90 -12.38 9.56 -5.16
N THR A 91 -11.50 9.07 -6.01
CA THR A 91 -10.23 9.70 -6.31
C THR A 91 -10.25 10.08 -7.79
N VAL A 92 -10.20 11.36 -8.12
CA VAL A 92 -10.24 11.81 -9.51
C VAL A 92 -8.84 12.24 -9.93
N VAL A 93 -8.33 11.65 -11.00
CA VAL A 93 -7.09 12.06 -11.66
C VAL A 93 -7.45 12.67 -13.02
N VAL A 94 -7.12 13.92 -13.23
CA VAL A 94 -7.29 14.61 -14.51
C VAL A 94 -5.96 14.59 -15.24
N VAL A 95 -5.94 13.97 -16.42
CA VAL A 95 -4.76 13.87 -17.29
C VAL A 95 -4.97 14.71 -18.52
N GLY A 96 -4.07 15.67 -18.79
CA GLY A 96 -4.15 16.52 -19.95
C GLY A 96 -2.90 17.39 -20.14
N GLY A 97 -2.50 17.63 -21.38
CA GLY A 97 -1.31 18.42 -21.70
C GLY A 97 0.00 17.84 -21.16
N GLY A 98 0.07 16.50 -20.95
CA GLY A 98 1.25 15.83 -20.39
C GLY A 98 1.38 15.94 -18.87
N VAL A 99 0.35 16.46 -18.17
CA VAL A 99 0.34 16.65 -16.71
C VAL A 99 -0.83 15.90 -16.10
N SER A 100 -0.66 15.39 -14.88
CA SER A 100 -1.71 14.76 -14.08
C SER A 100 -2.01 15.62 -12.84
N THR A 101 -3.31 15.85 -12.58
CA THR A 101 -3.78 16.57 -11.38
C THR A 101 -4.74 15.67 -10.62
N GLY A 102 -4.44 15.42 -9.34
CA GLY A 102 -5.26 14.57 -8.47
C GLY A 102 -6.20 15.40 -7.59
N LEU A 103 -7.44 14.92 -7.44
CA LEU A 103 -8.47 15.44 -6.53
C LEU A 103 -8.97 14.27 -5.68
N TRP A 104 -8.71 14.28 -4.38
CA TRP A 104 -9.04 13.18 -3.47
C TRP A 104 -10.12 13.57 -2.47
N GLU A 105 -11.21 12.83 -2.45
CA GLU A 105 -12.22 12.97 -1.42
C GLU A 105 -11.71 12.37 -0.09
N PRO A 106 -12.12 12.93 1.06
CA PRO A 106 -11.67 12.44 2.38
C PRO A 106 -12.22 11.05 2.73
N GLY A 107 -13.33 10.66 2.13
CA GLY A 107 -14.07 9.45 2.44
C GLY A 107 -15.27 9.69 3.39
N PRO A 108 -16.11 8.64 3.60
CA PRO A 108 -17.28 8.75 4.44
C PRO A 108 -16.90 8.88 5.92
N ARG A 109 -17.75 9.57 6.69
CA ARG A 109 -17.60 9.58 8.14
C ARG A 109 -18.17 8.29 8.72
N LEU A 110 -17.28 7.44 9.24
CA LEU A 110 -17.65 6.14 9.80
C LEU A 110 -17.64 6.16 11.33
N ALA A 111 -18.50 5.32 11.93
CA ALA A 111 -18.57 5.14 13.38
C ALA A 111 -17.73 3.95 13.83
N GLY A 112 -17.32 3.92 15.10
CA GLY A 112 -16.52 2.86 15.70
C GLY A 112 -17.08 1.45 15.51
N ARG A 113 -18.42 1.29 15.46
CA ARG A 113 -19.06 -0.01 15.20
C ARG A 113 -18.58 -0.68 13.92
N HIS A 114 -18.28 0.07 12.86
CA HIS A 114 -17.78 -0.50 11.60
C HIS A 114 -16.37 -1.11 11.78
N LEU A 115 -15.56 -0.51 12.66
CA LEU A 115 -14.28 -1.09 13.04
C LEU A 115 -14.45 -2.36 13.89
N ASP A 116 -15.47 -2.37 14.77
CA ASP A 116 -15.79 -3.54 15.60
C ASP A 116 -16.27 -4.71 14.71
N ASP A 117 -17.16 -4.43 13.75
CA ASP A 117 -17.66 -5.41 12.78
C ASP A 117 -16.47 -5.97 11.93
N LEU A 118 -15.58 -5.08 11.46
CA LEU A 118 -14.38 -5.51 10.74
C LEU A 118 -13.46 -6.34 11.63
N SER A 119 -13.29 -5.97 12.89
CA SER A 119 -12.44 -6.72 13.84
C SER A 119 -12.96 -8.15 14.06
N HIS A 120 -14.27 -8.34 14.17
CA HIS A 120 -14.88 -9.67 14.23
C HIS A 120 -14.62 -10.48 12.96
N GLN A 121 -14.81 -9.88 11.79
CA GLN A 121 -14.55 -10.52 10.51
C GLN A 121 -13.06 -10.87 10.34
N MET A 122 -12.16 -9.96 10.76
CA MET A 122 -10.70 -10.17 10.68
C MET A 122 -10.25 -11.36 11.53
N ALA A 123 -10.84 -11.60 12.70
CA ALA A 123 -10.52 -12.75 13.52
C ALA A 123 -10.71 -14.07 12.74
N HIS A 124 -11.76 -14.17 11.92
CA HIS A 124 -11.98 -15.32 11.05
C HIS A 124 -10.99 -15.37 9.86
N LEU A 125 -10.75 -14.23 9.18
CA LEU A 125 -9.86 -14.20 8.03
C LEU A 125 -8.40 -14.49 8.41
N ILE A 126 -7.94 -13.97 9.55
CA ILE A 126 -6.58 -14.15 10.08
C ILE A 126 -6.28 -15.63 10.34
N SER A 127 -7.25 -16.43 10.82
CA SER A 127 -7.04 -17.87 11.09
C SER A 127 -6.65 -18.69 9.84
N HIS A 128 -6.88 -18.14 8.63
CA HIS A 128 -6.53 -18.76 7.35
C HIS A 128 -5.43 -17.98 6.61
N ALA A 129 -4.99 -16.87 7.16
CA ALA A 129 -3.97 -16.01 6.54
C ALA A 129 -2.55 -16.43 6.92
N ARG A 130 -1.60 -16.23 6.02
CA ARG A 130 -0.16 -16.31 6.27
C ARG A 130 0.48 -14.94 6.41
N CYS A 131 -0.18 -13.91 5.85
CA CYS A 131 0.20 -12.51 5.99
C CYS A 131 -1.03 -11.64 5.87
N VAL A 132 -1.08 -10.55 6.65
CA VAL A 132 -2.11 -9.50 6.55
C VAL A 132 -1.44 -8.19 6.18
N VAL A 133 -2.00 -7.48 5.20
CA VAL A 133 -1.55 -6.15 4.79
C VAL A 133 -2.60 -5.12 5.21
N PHE A 134 -2.22 -4.20 6.07
CA PHE A 134 -3.01 -3.03 6.44
C PHE A 134 -2.48 -1.83 5.65
N SER A 135 -3.27 -1.26 4.73
CA SER A 135 -2.72 -0.24 3.83
C SER A 135 -3.73 0.86 3.49
N GLY A 136 -3.25 2.11 3.57
CA GLY A 136 -4.01 3.32 3.23
C GLY A 136 -4.39 4.18 4.42
N SER A 137 -5.13 5.25 4.13
CA SER A 137 -5.60 6.21 5.13
C SER A 137 -6.79 5.69 5.93
N LEU A 138 -7.02 6.28 7.09
CA LEU A 138 -8.26 6.11 7.84
C LEU A 138 -9.37 7.02 7.28
N PRO A 139 -10.60 6.54 7.17
CA PRO A 139 -11.74 7.41 6.87
C PRO A 139 -12.06 8.31 8.07
N PRO A 140 -12.66 9.50 7.88
CA PRO A 140 -13.10 10.35 8.95
C PRO A 140 -14.00 9.62 9.97
N GLY A 141 -13.81 9.89 11.25
CA GLY A 141 -14.61 9.34 12.34
C GLY A 141 -14.10 8.03 12.95
N LEU A 142 -13.18 7.32 12.29
CA LEU A 142 -12.45 6.24 12.94
C LEU A 142 -11.34 6.80 13.84
N PRO A 143 -11.05 6.14 14.97
CA PRO A 143 -9.97 6.55 15.85
C PRO A 143 -8.60 6.31 15.19
N SER A 144 -7.58 7.11 15.55
CA SER A 144 -6.21 6.96 15.05
C SER A 144 -5.61 5.58 15.37
N ASP A 145 -6.04 4.95 16.46
CA ASP A 145 -5.62 3.62 16.89
C ASP A 145 -6.30 2.45 16.13
N ALA A 146 -7.07 2.73 15.08
CA ALA A 146 -7.78 1.70 14.32
C ALA A 146 -6.83 0.62 13.81
N TYR A 147 -5.71 0.98 13.22
CA TYR A 147 -4.71 0.01 12.77
C TYR A 147 -4.04 -0.71 13.94
N ARG A 148 -3.82 -0.07 15.08
CA ARG A 148 -3.29 -0.74 16.28
C ARG A 148 -4.17 -1.91 16.69
N ARG A 149 -5.50 -1.73 16.71
CA ARG A 149 -6.43 -2.80 17.06
C ARG A 149 -6.35 -3.97 16.08
N LEU A 150 -6.29 -3.69 14.78
CA LEU A 150 -6.24 -4.72 13.73
C LEU A 150 -4.89 -5.43 13.69
N VAL A 151 -3.77 -4.71 13.85
CA VAL A 151 -2.42 -5.30 13.95
C VAL A 151 -2.31 -6.21 15.17
N ALA A 152 -2.89 -5.80 16.32
CA ALA A 152 -2.90 -6.62 17.52
C ALA A 152 -3.63 -7.96 17.32
N LEU A 153 -4.68 -8.02 16.50
CA LEU A 153 -5.35 -9.28 16.16
C LEU A 153 -4.42 -10.22 15.37
N ALA A 154 -3.67 -9.69 14.39
CA ALA A 154 -2.71 -10.49 13.63
C ALA A 154 -1.55 -10.96 14.52
N ALA A 155 -1.01 -10.09 15.39
CA ALA A 155 0.05 -10.42 16.32
C ALA A 155 -0.38 -11.50 17.33
N ALA A 156 -1.58 -11.39 17.89
CA ALA A 156 -2.13 -12.39 18.81
C ALA A 156 -2.30 -13.78 18.15
N ALA A 157 -2.56 -13.81 16.84
CA ALA A 157 -2.66 -15.04 16.06
C ALA A 157 -1.31 -15.56 15.54
N GLY A 158 -0.20 -14.86 15.78
CA GLY A 158 1.12 -15.21 15.25
C GLY A 158 1.22 -15.07 13.73
N VAL A 159 0.35 -14.25 13.09
CA VAL A 159 0.32 -14.03 11.65
C VAL A 159 1.11 -12.77 11.31
N ALA A 160 2.00 -12.88 10.33
CA ALA A 160 2.81 -11.76 9.87
C ALA A 160 1.93 -10.62 9.37
N SER A 161 2.29 -9.37 9.71
CA SER A 161 1.54 -8.18 9.29
C SER A 161 2.44 -7.12 8.68
N ILE A 162 1.93 -6.47 7.62
CA ILE A 162 2.54 -5.29 7.02
C ILE A 162 1.61 -4.09 7.24
N LEU A 163 2.18 -2.97 7.69
CA LEU A 163 1.47 -1.70 7.80
C LEU A 163 2.07 -0.66 6.84
N ASP A 164 1.24 -0.17 5.92
CA ASP A 164 1.56 0.94 5.00
C ASP A 164 0.57 2.08 5.21
N ALA A 165 0.79 2.85 6.27
CA ALA A 165 -0.02 3.97 6.71
C ALA A 165 0.87 5.19 6.99
N ASP A 166 0.27 6.36 7.20
CA ASP A 166 0.95 7.63 7.45
C ASP A 166 0.42 8.32 8.71
N GLY A 167 1.20 9.26 9.25
CA GLY A 167 0.83 10.07 10.41
C GLY A 167 0.51 9.25 11.65
N ASP A 168 -0.48 9.71 12.42
CA ASP A 168 -0.88 9.07 13.68
C ASP A 168 -1.32 7.61 13.48
N ALA A 169 -1.91 7.28 12.34
CA ALA A 169 -2.31 5.92 12.03
C ALA A 169 -1.13 4.93 11.95
N LEU A 170 0.05 5.40 11.54
CA LEU A 170 1.30 4.63 11.60
C LEU A 170 1.84 4.56 13.03
N THR A 171 2.04 5.72 13.66
CA THR A 171 2.73 5.80 14.96
C THR A 171 1.95 5.15 16.09
N ASP A 172 0.62 5.31 16.12
CA ASP A 172 -0.25 4.66 17.11
C ASP A 172 -0.30 3.13 16.98
N ALA A 173 0.01 2.61 15.78
CA ALA A 173 -0.01 1.17 15.54
C ALA A 173 1.31 0.45 15.91
N LEU A 174 2.43 1.15 16.02
CA LEU A 174 3.74 0.55 16.31
C LEU A 174 3.76 -0.30 17.59
N PRO A 175 3.15 0.13 18.72
CA PRO A 175 3.15 -0.68 19.94
C PRO A 175 2.43 -2.04 19.82
N ALA A 176 1.62 -2.24 18.76
CA ALA A 176 0.99 -3.54 18.49
C ALA A 176 1.93 -4.55 17.81
N GLY A 177 3.15 -4.16 17.46
CA GLY A 177 4.19 -5.03 16.92
C GLY A 177 3.95 -5.47 15.46
N PRO A 178 3.69 -4.55 14.50
CA PRO A 178 3.61 -4.96 13.10
C PRO A 178 4.93 -5.61 12.67
N THR A 179 4.85 -6.73 11.95
CA THR A 179 6.03 -7.46 11.47
C THR A 179 6.90 -6.58 10.58
N LEU A 180 6.24 -5.75 9.74
CA LEU A 180 6.91 -4.82 8.86
C LEU A 180 6.08 -3.55 8.69
N VAL A 181 6.75 -2.39 8.69
CA VAL A 181 6.16 -1.12 8.27
C VAL A 181 6.90 -0.57 7.05
N LYS A 182 6.15 0.08 6.12
CA LYS A 182 6.74 0.61 4.89
C LYS A 182 6.43 2.10 4.68
N PRO A 183 7.04 3.03 5.38
CA PRO A 183 6.95 4.44 5.05
C PRO A 183 7.77 4.80 3.80
N ASN A 184 7.41 5.91 3.13
CA ASN A 184 8.35 6.62 2.26
C ASN A 184 9.18 7.63 3.08
N LEU A 185 10.13 8.34 2.43
CA LEU A 185 11.00 9.31 3.13
C LEU A 185 10.21 10.40 3.84
N ASP A 186 9.17 10.94 3.19
CA ASP A 186 8.36 12.02 3.76
C ASP A 186 7.50 11.53 4.92
N GLU A 187 6.90 10.35 4.79
CA GLU A 187 6.11 9.68 5.86
C GLU A 187 7.00 9.36 7.06
N LEU A 188 8.21 8.84 6.81
CA LEU A 188 9.18 8.57 7.87
C LEU A 188 9.62 9.86 8.56
N GLY A 189 9.97 10.91 7.79
CA GLY A 189 10.34 12.22 8.33
C GLY A 189 9.27 12.82 9.23
N ARG A 190 7.99 12.75 8.79
CA ARG A 190 6.86 13.17 9.62
C ARG A 190 6.72 12.35 10.90
N ALA A 191 6.90 11.04 10.81
CA ALA A 191 6.79 10.14 11.98
C ALA A 191 7.85 10.42 13.05
N VAL A 192 9.05 10.86 12.67
CA VAL A 192 10.15 11.18 13.61
C VAL A 192 10.30 12.68 13.88
N GLY A 193 9.56 13.53 13.18
CA GLY A 193 9.49 14.97 13.42
C GLY A 193 10.65 15.79 12.82
N HIS A 194 11.40 15.25 11.85
CA HIS A 194 12.46 15.98 11.14
C HIS A 194 12.71 15.45 9.72
N ASP A 195 13.31 16.30 8.87
CA ASP A 195 13.66 15.96 7.49
C ASP A 195 14.83 14.95 7.43
N LEU A 196 14.78 14.08 6.43
CA LEU A 196 15.76 13.02 6.19
C LEU A 196 16.53 13.31 4.89
N SER A 197 17.79 13.69 5.02
CA SER A 197 18.62 14.11 3.87
C SER A 197 19.72 13.11 3.50
N THR A 198 20.07 12.16 4.39
CA THR A 198 21.13 11.19 4.17
C THR A 198 20.64 9.75 4.43
N LEU A 199 21.43 8.77 3.97
CA LEU A 199 21.18 7.36 4.27
C LEU A 199 21.26 7.08 5.77
N GLU A 200 22.23 7.67 6.45
CA GLU A 200 22.46 7.51 7.89
C GLU A 200 21.27 8.06 8.69
N SER A 201 20.78 9.27 8.34
CA SER A 201 19.60 9.85 9.00
C SER A 201 18.34 9.01 8.74
N THR A 202 18.19 8.47 7.52
CA THR A 202 17.09 7.57 7.17
C THR A 202 17.16 6.26 7.96
N ALA A 203 18.33 5.64 8.07
CA ALA A 203 18.54 4.42 8.85
C ALA A 203 18.30 4.63 10.35
N ALA A 204 18.75 5.77 10.89
CA ALA A 204 18.51 6.14 12.27
C ALA A 204 17.02 6.34 12.56
N ALA A 205 16.29 7.05 11.69
CA ALA A 205 14.85 7.24 11.80
C ALA A 205 14.08 5.91 11.70
N ALA A 206 14.45 5.04 10.76
CA ALA A 206 13.87 3.70 10.64
C ALA A 206 14.14 2.86 11.90
N THR A 207 15.33 3.00 12.51
CA THR A 207 15.67 2.34 13.78
C THR A 207 14.77 2.83 14.92
N GLN A 208 14.41 4.12 14.96
CA GLN A 208 13.47 4.65 15.95
C GLN A 208 12.10 3.98 15.84
N LEU A 209 11.56 3.80 14.62
CA LEU A 209 10.29 3.09 14.43
C LEU A 209 10.39 1.62 14.87
N ARG A 210 11.54 0.98 14.67
CA ARG A 210 11.75 -0.38 15.18
C ARG A 210 11.72 -0.43 16.71
N LEU A 211 12.40 0.51 17.36
CA LEU A 211 12.40 0.63 18.82
C LEU A 211 11.00 0.95 19.37
N ALA A 212 10.16 1.64 18.57
CA ALA A 212 8.77 1.91 18.93
C ALA A 212 7.83 0.71 18.71
N GLY A 213 8.31 -0.42 18.14
CA GLY A 213 7.55 -1.67 18.04
C GLY A 213 7.54 -2.35 16.67
N ALA A 214 7.95 -1.69 15.59
CA ALA A 214 8.01 -2.34 14.28
C ALA A 214 9.10 -3.43 14.25
N GLY A 215 8.78 -4.64 13.77
CA GLY A 215 9.77 -5.70 13.60
C GLY A 215 10.83 -5.37 12.54
N THR A 216 10.39 -4.83 11.42
CA THR A 216 11.22 -4.36 10.29
C THR A 216 10.66 -3.06 9.75
N VAL A 217 11.54 -2.17 9.30
CA VAL A 217 11.16 -0.93 8.60
C VAL A 217 11.78 -0.93 7.21
N VAL A 218 10.94 -0.86 6.18
CA VAL A 218 11.35 -0.73 4.77
C VAL A 218 10.98 0.66 4.29
N VAL A 219 11.97 1.50 4.02
CA VAL A 219 11.77 2.88 3.59
C VAL A 219 11.88 2.96 2.08
N SER A 220 10.80 3.39 1.41
CA SER A 220 10.85 3.65 -0.03
C SER A 220 11.42 5.04 -0.31
N ARG A 221 12.41 5.09 -1.22
CA ARG A 221 13.20 6.26 -1.59
C ARG A 221 12.97 6.68 -3.05
N GLY A 222 11.77 6.41 -3.57
CA GLY A 222 11.41 6.68 -4.96
C GLY A 222 12.36 5.96 -5.94
N ALA A 223 12.90 6.70 -6.89
CA ALA A 223 13.83 6.17 -7.90
C ALA A 223 15.17 5.64 -7.32
N LEU A 224 15.46 5.93 -6.05
CA LEU A 224 16.67 5.48 -5.35
C LEU A 224 16.50 4.10 -4.69
N GLY A 225 15.36 3.44 -4.86
CA GLY A 225 15.11 2.10 -4.34
C GLY A 225 14.62 2.07 -2.89
N LEU A 226 15.10 1.10 -2.10
CA LEU A 226 14.65 0.84 -0.73
C LEU A 226 15.82 0.82 0.25
N LEU A 227 15.60 1.34 1.45
CA LEU A 227 16.43 1.10 2.63
C LEU A 227 15.63 0.25 3.62
N ALA A 228 16.21 -0.84 4.12
CA ALA A 228 15.52 -1.71 5.09
C ALA A 228 16.36 -1.87 6.36
N VAL A 229 15.74 -1.59 7.50
CA VAL A 229 16.30 -1.89 8.83
C VAL A 229 15.57 -3.12 9.38
N THR A 230 16.28 -4.23 9.45
CA THR A 230 15.76 -5.56 9.80
C THR A 230 16.35 -6.05 11.12
N PRO A 231 15.85 -7.16 11.71
CA PRO A 231 16.47 -7.77 12.89
C PRO A 231 17.92 -8.25 12.66
N VAL A 232 18.31 -8.51 11.41
CA VAL A 232 19.62 -9.10 11.06
C VAL A 232 20.58 -8.11 10.37
N GLY A 233 20.19 -6.87 10.20
CA GLY A 233 21.05 -5.82 9.63
C GLY A 233 20.29 -4.80 8.80
N THR A 234 21.03 -3.80 8.33
CA THR A 234 20.52 -2.75 7.44
C THR A 234 20.94 -3.02 6.01
N TRP A 235 20.01 -2.87 5.09
CA TRP A 235 20.19 -3.18 3.67
C TRP A 235 19.77 -2.02 2.80
N LEU A 236 20.53 -1.80 1.73
CA LEU A 236 20.19 -0.89 0.65
C LEU A 236 19.96 -1.70 -0.62
N ALA A 237 18.77 -1.55 -1.22
CA ALA A 237 18.41 -2.16 -2.49
C ALA A 237 18.20 -1.06 -3.53
N THR A 238 19.03 -1.05 -4.58
CA THR A 238 19.09 0.05 -5.54
C THR A 238 18.89 -0.47 -6.97
N PRO A 239 17.98 0.13 -7.77
CA PRO A 239 17.89 -0.17 -9.19
C PRO A 239 19.14 0.37 -9.93
N PRO A 240 19.53 -0.24 -11.07
CA PRO A 240 20.76 0.15 -11.80
C PRO A 240 20.68 1.58 -12.37
N ARG A 241 19.47 2.09 -12.55
CA ARG A 241 19.16 3.46 -13.00
C ARG A 241 17.74 3.83 -12.57
N PRO A 242 17.40 5.14 -12.48
CA PRO A 242 16.05 5.58 -12.29
C PRO A 242 15.10 4.99 -13.34
N ILE A 243 13.96 4.47 -12.91
CA ILE A 243 12.92 3.92 -13.80
C ILE A 243 11.92 5.04 -14.05
N GLU A 244 11.80 5.43 -15.33
CA GLU A 244 10.89 6.50 -15.74
C GLU A 244 9.47 5.97 -15.98
N GLY A 245 8.46 6.78 -15.65
CA GLY A 245 7.04 6.48 -15.86
C GLY A 245 6.15 7.02 -14.75
N ASN A 246 5.02 6.36 -14.52
CA ASN A 246 4.04 6.76 -13.51
C ASN A 246 4.40 6.12 -12.15
N PRO A 247 4.79 6.89 -11.12
CA PRO A 247 5.16 6.33 -9.82
C PRO A 247 3.95 5.85 -8.98
N THR A 248 2.71 6.14 -9.45
CA THR A 248 1.49 5.77 -8.72
C THR A 248 1.34 4.25 -8.66
N GLY A 249 1.20 3.71 -7.46
CA GLY A 249 1.08 2.27 -7.23
C GLY A 249 2.41 1.52 -7.09
N ALA A 250 3.57 2.18 -7.29
CA ALA A 250 4.87 1.57 -7.07
C ALA A 250 5.06 1.13 -5.60
N GLY A 251 4.57 1.92 -4.64
CA GLY A 251 4.52 1.56 -3.21
C GLY A 251 3.65 0.35 -2.92
N ASP A 252 2.48 0.25 -3.59
CA ASP A 252 1.55 -0.86 -3.44
C ASP A 252 2.16 -2.16 -4.00
N ALA A 253 2.86 -2.08 -5.14
CA ALA A 253 3.59 -3.20 -5.72
C ALA A 253 4.76 -3.65 -4.83
N CYS A 254 5.48 -2.70 -4.20
CA CYS A 254 6.48 -3.00 -3.18
C CYS A 254 5.88 -3.82 -2.02
N VAL A 255 4.75 -3.35 -1.47
CA VAL A 255 4.03 -4.06 -0.40
C VAL A 255 3.58 -5.45 -0.83
N ALA A 256 3.11 -5.61 -2.08
CA ALA A 256 2.72 -6.91 -2.61
C ALA A 256 3.89 -7.91 -2.65
N ALA A 257 5.08 -7.48 -3.08
CA ALA A 257 6.29 -8.31 -3.05
C ALA A 257 6.68 -8.70 -1.62
N LEU A 258 6.70 -7.73 -0.69
CA LEU A 258 6.99 -7.96 0.72
C LEU A 258 5.99 -8.93 1.36
N ALA A 259 4.69 -8.76 1.08
CA ALA A 259 3.64 -9.62 1.58
C ALA A 259 3.77 -11.06 1.06
N ARG A 260 4.10 -11.22 -0.23
CA ARG A 260 4.36 -12.53 -0.85
C ARG A 260 5.50 -13.24 -0.14
N GLY A 261 6.62 -12.55 0.10
CA GLY A 261 7.78 -13.14 0.76
C GLY A 261 7.50 -13.49 2.24
N LEU A 262 6.81 -12.63 2.99
CA LEU A 262 6.42 -12.94 4.37
C LEU A 262 5.43 -14.12 4.45
N ALA A 263 4.59 -14.31 3.44
CA ALA A 263 3.60 -15.40 3.40
C ALA A 263 4.19 -16.74 2.98
N ASP A 264 5.42 -16.81 2.47
CA ASP A 264 6.05 -18.05 2.02
C ASP A 264 6.27 -19.05 3.17
N GLY A 265 6.55 -18.57 4.37
CA GLY A 265 6.74 -19.38 5.59
C GLY A 265 8.14 -19.94 5.74
N SER A 266 9.04 -19.67 4.80
CA SER A 266 10.47 -19.93 4.92
C SER A 266 11.18 -18.85 5.74
N PRO A 267 12.37 -19.11 6.31
CA PRO A 267 13.20 -18.03 6.85
C PRO A 267 13.40 -16.92 5.82
N ILE A 268 13.24 -15.68 6.25
CA ILE A 268 13.26 -14.53 5.34
C ILE A 268 14.69 -14.30 4.84
N ASP A 269 14.90 -14.46 3.53
CA ASP A 269 16.08 -13.96 2.82
C ASP A 269 15.86 -12.48 2.47
N TRP A 270 16.30 -11.58 3.36
CA TRP A 270 16.09 -10.15 3.20
C TRP A 270 16.66 -9.56 1.90
N PRO A 271 17.92 -9.91 1.49
CA PRO A 271 18.44 -9.53 0.19
C PRO A 271 17.51 -9.87 -0.97
N GLU A 272 17.07 -11.12 -1.08
CA GLU A 272 16.21 -11.56 -2.18
C GLU A 272 14.81 -10.93 -2.10
N LEU A 273 14.25 -10.78 -0.90
CA LEU A 273 12.96 -10.11 -0.71
C LEU A 273 13.00 -8.63 -1.12
N LEU A 274 14.07 -7.92 -0.77
CA LEU A 274 14.23 -6.51 -1.15
C LEU A 274 14.50 -6.35 -2.64
N ARG A 275 15.27 -7.26 -3.26
CA ARG A 275 15.46 -7.33 -4.71
C ARG A 275 14.11 -7.45 -5.43
N ASP A 276 13.29 -8.35 -4.95
CA ASP A 276 11.94 -8.59 -5.45
C ASP A 276 11.03 -7.37 -5.32
N ALA A 277 11.06 -6.73 -4.16
CA ALA A 277 10.27 -5.53 -3.87
C ALA A 277 10.65 -4.33 -4.76
N VAL A 278 11.94 -4.07 -4.97
CA VAL A 278 12.40 -2.99 -5.88
C VAL A 278 12.01 -3.31 -7.32
N ALA A 279 12.22 -4.54 -7.77
CA ALA A 279 11.91 -4.93 -9.15
C ALA A 279 10.41 -4.82 -9.46
N LEU A 280 9.55 -5.28 -8.53
CA LEU A 280 8.10 -5.21 -8.70
C LEU A 280 7.59 -3.77 -8.64
N SER A 281 8.16 -2.96 -7.73
CA SER A 281 7.92 -1.52 -7.65
C SER A 281 8.25 -0.81 -8.97
N GLY A 282 9.41 -1.13 -9.56
CA GLY A 282 9.83 -0.61 -10.87
C GLY A 282 8.94 -1.07 -12.02
N ALA A 283 8.45 -2.32 -11.97
CA ALA A 283 7.52 -2.83 -12.97
C ALA A 283 6.14 -2.14 -12.94
N ALA A 284 5.71 -1.65 -11.76
CA ALA A 284 4.49 -0.87 -11.63
C ALA A 284 4.59 0.51 -12.30
N VAL A 285 5.78 1.13 -12.32
CA VAL A 285 6.03 2.46 -12.92
C VAL A 285 5.70 2.49 -14.42
N HIS A 286 5.77 1.36 -15.12
CA HIS A 286 5.40 1.25 -16.53
C HIS A 286 3.90 1.21 -16.79
N ARG A 287 3.09 1.08 -15.75
CA ARG A 287 1.63 1.03 -15.89
C ARG A 287 1.02 2.42 -15.72
N PRO A 288 0.00 2.76 -16.51
CA PRO A 288 -0.66 4.06 -16.41
C PRO A 288 -1.46 4.22 -15.11
N VAL A 289 -1.71 3.13 -14.38
CA VAL A 289 -2.58 3.08 -13.20
C VAL A 289 -2.00 2.22 -12.09
N ALA A 290 -2.36 2.50 -10.84
CA ALA A 290 -2.01 1.68 -9.69
C ALA A 290 -2.68 0.30 -9.71
N GLY A 291 -2.09 -0.65 -8.97
CA GLY A 291 -2.60 -2.02 -8.83
C GLY A 291 -2.32 -2.92 -10.02
N GLU A 292 -1.41 -2.53 -10.92
CA GLU A 292 -0.96 -3.33 -12.05
C GLU A 292 0.56 -3.28 -12.17
N VAL A 293 1.16 -4.36 -12.70
CA VAL A 293 2.60 -4.45 -12.97
C VAL A 293 2.85 -5.01 -14.36
N GLU A 294 3.97 -4.62 -14.98
CA GLU A 294 4.47 -5.20 -16.22
C GLU A 294 5.40 -6.38 -15.89
N LEU A 295 4.90 -7.61 -16.06
CA LEU A 295 5.65 -8.82 -15.63
C LEU A 295 6.98 -9.00 -16.37
N GLU A 296 7.07 -8.62 -17.63
CA GLU A 296 8.34 -8.66 -18.39
C GLU A 296 9.36 -7.67 -17.83
N ALA A 297 8.92 -6.47 -17.44
CA ALA A 297 9.77 -5.49 -16.78
C ALA A 297 10.24 -6.00 -15.41
N TYR A 298 9.36 -6.61 -14.63
CA TYR A 298 9.73 -7.23 -13.36
C TYR A 298 10.84 -8.28 -13.54
N GLN A 299 10.68 -9.21 -14.49
CA GLN A 299 11.70 -10.24 -14.78
C GLN A 299 13.01 -9.64 -15.24
N ARG A 300 12.98 -8.57 -16.04
CA ARG A 300 14.14 -7.85 -16.54
C ARG A 300 14.88 -7.09 -15.44
N TYR A 301 14.16 -6.42 -14.53
CA TYR A 301 14.78 -5.60 -13.49
C TYR A 301 15.34 -6.42 -12.34
N ARG A 302 14.65 -7.49 -11.93
CA ARG A 302 15.00 -8.28 -10.76
C ARG A 302 16.51 -8.66 -10.68
N PRO A 303 17.16 -9.23 -11.70
CA PRO A 303 18.59 -9.59 -11.65
C PRO A 303 19.51 -8.37 -11.64
N GLN A 304 19.02 -7.17 -11.96
CA GLN A 304 19.83 -5.95 -12.05
C GLN A 304 19.85 -5.14 -10.74
N ILE A 305 19.00 -5.49 -9.77
CA ILE A 305 18.96 -4.78 -8.49
C ILE A 305 20.22 -5.08 -7.68
N THR A 306 20.90 -4.04 -7.26
CA THR A 306 22.09 -4.12 -6.41
C THR A 306 21.65 -4.15 -4.94
N LEU A 307 22.26 -5.05 -4.17
CA LEU A 307 22.06 -5.19 -2.73
C LEU A 307 23.35 -4.89 -2.00
N GLU A 308 23.28 -3.99 -1.01
CA GLU A 308 24.39 -3.63 -0.17
C GLU A 308 23.98 -3.75 1.29
N ARG A 309 24.82 -4.39 2.11
CA ARG A 309 24.65 -4.40 3.56
C ARG A 309 25.38 -3.20 4.12
N MET A 310 24.62 -2.33 4.79
CA MET A 310 25.22 -1.19 5.48
C MET A 310 25.83 -1.67 6.80
N GLY A 311 27.02 -1.16 7.10
CA GLY A 311 27.80 -1.51 8.28
C GLY A 311 27.22 -0.96 9.58
#